data_07a19a2bb14dbca22abbd5e9abb77400
#
_entry.id   07a19a2bb14dbca22abbd5e9abb77400
#
_cell.length_a   1.000
_cell.length_b   1.000
_cell.length_c   1.000
_cell.angle_alpha   90.00
_cell.angle_beta   90.00
_cell.angle_gamma   90.00
#
_symmetry.space_group_name_H-M   'P 1'
#
loop_
_entity.id
_entity.type
_entity.pdbx_description
1 polymer ?
#
loop_
_entity_poly.entity_id
_entity_poly.type
_entity_poly.pdbx_seq_one_letter_code
_entity_poly.pdbx_strand_id
1 'polypeptide(L)'
;MSFYRSSIISQIIKYNRRLAKSIICEDDSQIITLTAFVNQCLWCHKRVSVSAILLTTDNKILVCNRRDSFLYSEIIRTRNMYRKKRLFLNYSNYLNKQERSILSSFFSLDPATADNDRINAIYPGGIPKRGENVPECLSREIKEEVNIDNSFVFIDTRFFIHGIIEDTIINKFFEVIFFVGRISLTSDQIIDTFKSNHEIKDLIFLDPNSGNGLQYEIAKYALDXAKLKCYGHRGCYYESLKK
;
A
#
# COMPACT_ATOMS: atom_id res chain seq x y z
N MET A 1 -17.40 18.22 5.70
CA MET A 1 -16.74 18.86 6.83
C MET A 1 -15.32 18.35 6.99
N SER A 2 -14.42 19.24 6.98
CA SER A 2 -12.99 19.17 6.74
C SER A 2 -12.24 18.12 7.58
N PHE A 3 -11.97 16.98 7.03
CA PHE A 3 -11.04 15.97 7.55
C PHE A 3 -9.58 16.45 7.52
N TYR A 4 -9.36 17.64 7.01
CA TYR A 4 -8.02 18.20 6.78
C TYR A 4 -7.42 18.91 7.99
N ARG A 5 -8.10 18.94 9.13
CA ARG A 5 -7.73 19.80 10.26
C ARG A 5 -6.56 19.32 11.12
N SER A 6 -6.16 18.07 11.05
CA SER A 6 -5.02 17.61 11.87
C SER A 6 -3.96 16.98 11.02
N SER A 7 -4.00 17.26 9.76
CA SER A 7 -3.33 16.43 8.80
C SER A 7 -1.87 16.83 8.66
N ILE A 8 -1.09 15.83 8.51
CA ILE A 8 0.25 15.92 7.96
C ILE A 8 0.24 16.66 6.60
N ILE A 9 -0.90 16.67 5.90
CA ILE A 9 -1.09 17.37 4.61
C ILE A 9 -0.66 18.83 4.70
N SER A 10 -1.07 19.55 5.74
CA SER A 10 -0.72 20.97 5.88
C SER A 10 0.80 21.14 5.98
N GLN A 11 1.47 20.21 6.66
CA GLN A 11 2.93 20.21 6.77
C GLN A 11 3.59 19.80 5.44
N ILE A 12 3.05 18.79 4.77
CA ILE A 12 3.55 18.34 3.47
C ILE A 12 3.48 19.50 2.46
N ILE A 13 2.34 20.16 2.37
CA ILE A 13 2.13 21.29 1.44
C ILE A 13 3.06 22.45 1.79
N LYS A 14 3.25 22.73 3.07
CA LYS A 14 4.05 23.86 3.54
C LYS A 14 5.56 23.66 3.27
N TYR A 15 6.06 22.44 3.45
CA TYR A 15 7.50 22.19 3.47
C TYR A 15 8.03 21.40 2.27
N ASN A 16 7.17 20.84 1.44
CA ASN A 16 7.58 20.01 0.32
C ASN A 16 6.97 20.53 -0.99
N ARG A 17 7.80 20.71 -1.99
CA ARG A 17 7.36 21.20 -3.30
C ARG A 17 6.62 20.09 -4.05
N ARG A 18 5.43 20.41 -4.52
CA ARG A 18 4.62 19.51 -5.34
C ARG A 18 5.32 19.26 -6.70
N LEU A 19 5.39 18.00 -7.11
CA LEU A 19 6.02 17.57 -8.35
C LEU A 19 5.07 17.52 -9.53
N ALA A 20 3.84 17.11 -9.29
CA ALA A 20 2.86 16.88 -10.34
C ALA A 20 1.44 17.14 -9.84
N LYS A 21 0.51 17.25 -10.74
CA LYS A 21 -0.91 17.34 -10.40
C LYS A 21 -1.36 16.09 -9.67
N SER A 22 -2.29 16.24 -8.76
CA SER A 22 -2.93 15.10 -8.10
C SER A 22 -3.74 14.31 -9.12
N ILE A 23 -3.81 13.01 -8.91
CA ILE A 23 -4.75 12.15 -9.61
C ILE A 23 -5.68 11.49 -8.61
N ILE A 24 -6.83 11.06 -9.10
CA ILE A 24 -7.79 10.29 -8.31
C ILE A 24 -7.93 8.94 -9.01
N CYS A 25 -7.78 7.88 -8.23
CA CYS A 25 -8.00 6.50 -8.66
C CYS A 25 -9.11 5.93 -7.78
N GLU A 26 -9.98 5.11 -8.34
CA GLU A 26 -11.09 4.55 -7.57
C GLU A 26 -11.42 3.13 -8.01
N ASP A 27 -11.95 2.36 -7.09
CA ASP A 27 -12.61 1.09 -7.38
C ASP A 27 -13.97 1.07 -6.66
N ASP A 28 -14.56 -0.10 -6.52
CA ASP A 28 -15.88 -0.26 -5.90
C ASP A 28 -15.89 -0.06 -4.37
N SER A 29 -14.72 0.08 -3.76
CA SER A 29 -14.59 0.15 -2.29
C SER A 29 -13.74 1.31 -1.80
N GLN A 30 -12.90 1.90 -2.65
CA GLN A 30 -11.94 2.93 -2.23
C GLN A 30 -11.81 4.03 -3.29
N ILE A 31 -11.61 5.24 -2.80
CA ILE A 31 -11.21 6.40 -3.61
C ILE A 31 -9.85 6.85 -3.08
N ILE A 32 -8.85 6.95 -3.94
CA ILE A 32 -7.48 7.33 -3.54
C ILE A 32 -7.06 8.58 -4.30
N THR A 33 -6.70 9.62 -3.56
CA THR A 33 -6.09 10.82 -4.12
C THR A 33 -4.58 10.74 -3.94
N LEU A 34 -3.83 10.80 -5.03
CA LEU A 34 -2.36 10.71 -5.03
C LEU A 34 -1.75 12.05 -5.42
N THR A 35 -0.75 12.49 -4.68
CA THR A 35 0.01 13.72 -5.00
C THR A 35 1.51 13.47 -4.78
N ALA A 36 2.31 13.76 -5.78
CA ALA A 36 3.77 13.61 -5.71
C ALA A 36 4.46 14.88 -5.22
N PHE A 37 5.43 14.73 -4.34
CA PHE A 37 6.22 15.82 -3.75
C PHE A 37 7.72 15.53 -3.83
N VAL A 38 8.52 16.58 -4.02
CA VAL A 38 9.96 16.54 -3.73
C VAL A 38 10.11 16.41 -2.21
N ASN A 39 10.91 15.46 -1.76
CA ASN A 39 11.15 15.28 -0.33
C ASN A 39 12.20 16.28 0.16
N GLN A 40 11.75 17.41 0.67
CA GLN A 40 12.60 18.43 1.27
C GLN A 40 12.57 18.34 2.79
N CYS A 41 11.41 18.02 3.35
CA CYS A 41 11.23 17.92 4.79
C CYS A 41 10.01 17.02 5.08
N LEU A 42 10.27 15.72 5.23
CA LEU A 42 9.22 14.78 5.60
C LEU A 42 9.55 14.17 6.96
N TRP A 43 8.69 14.43 7.90
CA TRP A 43 8.80 13.89 9.26
C TRP A 43 8.01 12.59 9.38
N CYS A 44 8.59 11.58 9.98
CA CYS A 44 7.85 10.38 10.35
C CYS A 44 6.76 10.75 11.37
N HIS A 45 5.53 10.49 11.00
CA HIS A 45 4.38 10.76 11.85
C HIS A 45 3.74 9.44 12.30
N LYS A 46 3.47 9.32 13.57
CA LYS A 46 2.96 8.08 14.20
C LYS A 46 1.60 7.60 13.66
N ARG A 47 0.91 8.41 12.88
CA ARG A 47 -0.43 8.08 12.37
C ARG A 47 -0.47 7.92 10.86
N VAL A 48 0.69 8.00 10.21
CA VAL A 48 0.77 7.91 8.76
C VAL A 48 1.59 6.68 8.40
N SER A 49 0.99 5.82 7.62
CA SER A 49 1.66 4.64 7.09
C SER A 49 2.70 5.06 6.04
N VAL A 50 3.85 4.40 6.03
CA VAL A 50 4.81 4.51 4.94
C VAL A 50 4.86 3.16 4.23
N SER A 51 4.86 3.19 2.89
CA SER A 51 4.85 1.98 2.07
C SER A 51 5.84 2.12 0.91
N ALA A 52 6.31 0.99 0.41
CA ALA A 52 7.30 0.96 -0.67
C ALA A 52 6.72 0.31 -1.93
N ILE A 53 6.76 1.03 -3.04
CA ILE A 53 6.47 0.51 -4.37
C ILE A 53 7.80 0.02 -4.95
N LEU A 54 7.99 -1.30 -4.95
CA LEU A 54 9.29 -1.93 -5.20
C LEU A 54 9.32 -2.62 -6.56
N LEU A 55 10.33 -2.27 -7.36
CA LEU A 55 10.57 -2.85 -8.67
C LEU A 55 11.68 -3.89 -8.58
N THR A 56 11.42 -5.09 -9.06
CA THR A 56 12.40 -6.20 -9.12
C THR A 56 13.35 -6.04 -10.31
N THR A 57 14.42 -6.84 -10.35
CA THR A 57 15.37 -6.82 -11.47
C THR A 57 14.76 -7.28 -12.78
N ASP A 58 13.74 -8.15 -12.73
CA ASP A 58 12.97 -8.59 -13.90
C ASP A 58 11.77 -7.67 -14.20
N ASN A 59 11.83 -6.44 -13.66
CA ASN A 59 10.87 -5.36 -13.95
C ASN A 59 9.42 -5.70 -13.57
N LYS A 60 9.24 -6.29 -12.38
CA LYS A 60 7.92 -6.57 -11.80
C LYS A 60 7.72 -5.71 -10.55
N ILE A 61 6.48 -5.33 -10.27
CA ILE A 61 6.13 -4.56 -9.07
C ILE A 61 5.63 -5.53 -8.00
N LEU A 62 6.30 -5.51 -6.85
CA LEU A 62 5.95 -6.37 -5.72
C LEU A 62 4.71 -5.82 -4.99
N VAL A 63 3.72 -6.68 -4.80
CA VAL A 63 2.49 -6.40 -4.06
C VAL A 63 2.26 -7.56 -3.09
N CYS A 64 1.83 -7.25 -1.89
CA CYS A 64 1.51 -8.24 -0.85
C CYS A 64 0.01 -8.52 -0.86
N ASN A 65 -0.37 -9.79 -0.77
CA ASN A 65 -1.75 -10.20 -0.54
C ASN A 65 -1.94 -10.35 0.98
N ARG A 66 -2.59 -9.37 1.59
CA ARG A 66 -2.81 -9.32 3.03
C ARG A 66 -3.81 -10.40 3.43
N ARG A 67 -3.53 -11.12 4.50
CA ARG A 67 -4.33 -12.25 4.97
C ARG A 67 -5.75 -11.80 5.36
N ASP A 68 -5.83 -10.74 6.15
CA ASP A 68 -7.11 -10.19 6.63
C ASP A 68 -7.44 -8.89 5.87
N SER A 69 -8.65 -8.81 5.33
CA SER A 69 -9.13 -7.58 4.70
C SER A 69 -9.30 -6.47 5.74
N PHE A 70 -9.27 -5.22 5.29
CA PHE A 70 -9.53 -4.08 6.16
C PHE A 70 -10.96 -4.12 6.71
N LEU A 71 -11.91 -4.59 5.90
CA LEU A 71 -13.30 -4.78 6.33
C LEU A 71 -13.39 -5.82 7.46
N TYR A 72 -12.73 -6.97 7.30
CA TYR A 72 -12.71 -8.00 8.34
C TYR A 72 -12.10 -7.46 9.63
N SER A 73 -10.97 -6.79 9.54
CA SER A 73 -10.30 -6.16 10.70
C SER A 73 -11.21 -5.17 11.40
N GLU A 74 -11.98 -4.37 10.64
CA GLU A 74 -12.95 -3.42 11.19
C GLU A 74 -14.10 -4.13 11.91
N ILE A 75 -14.65 -5.19 11.29
CA ILE A 75 -15.74 -5.98 11.90
C ILE A 75 -15.28 -6.60 13.21
N ILE A 76 -14.10 -7.22 13.23
CA ILE A 76 -13.57 -7.89 14.43
C ILE A 76 -13.36 -6.87 15.56
N ARG A 77 -12.80 -5.70 15.23
CA ARG A 77 -12.47 -4.65 16.22
C ARG A 77 -13.71 -3.92 16.75
N THR A 78 -14.77 -3.85 15.97
CA THR A 78 -16.01 -3.13 16.34
C THR A 78 -16.66 -3.80 17.54
N ARG A 79 -16.92 -3.04 18.61
CA ARG A 79 -17.61 -3.52 19.82
C ARG A 79 -19.14 -3.49 19.67
N ASN A 80 -19.65 -2.60 18.84
CA ASN A 80 -21.08 -2.45 18.59
C ASN A 80 -21.59 -3.60 17.72
N MET A 81 -22.38 -4.48 18.27
CA MET A 81 -22.87 -5.69 17.60
C MET A 81 -23.78 -5.37 16.40
N TYR A 82 -24.56 -4.28 16.47
CA TYR A 82 -25.42 -3.85 15.34
C TYR A 82 -24.55 -3.42 14.16
N ARG A 83 -23.53 -2.60 14.42
CA ARG A 83 -22.59 -2.15 13.39
C ARG A 83 -21.84 -3.37 12.81
N LYS A 84 -21.36 -4.26 13.65
CA LYS A 84 -20.64 -5.48 13.26
C LYS A 84 -21.49 -6.32 12.29
N LYS A 85 -22.72 -6.63 12.69
CA LYS A 85 -23.65 -7.44 11.88
C LYS A 85 -24.04 -6.73 10.58
N ARG A 86 -24.31 -5.43 10.64
CA ARG A 86 -24.66 -4.61 9.47
C ARG A 86 -23.54 -4.59 8.44
N LEU A 87 -22.28 -4.38 8.87
CA LEU A 87 -21.13 -4.42 7.98
C LEU A 87 -21.01 -5.78 7.29
N PHE A 88 -21.17 -6.86 8.04
CA PHE A 88 -21.13 -8.21 7.48
C PHE A 88 -22.25 -8.44 6.46
N LEU A 89 -23.50 -8.15 6.84
CA LEU A 89 -24.64 -8.40 5.96
C LEU A 89 -24.60 -7.58 4.67
N ASN A 90 -24.19 -6.31 4.76
CA ASN A 90 -24.19 -5.41 3.61
C ASN A 90 -22.98 -5.59 2.69
N TYR A 91 -21.84 -6.03 3.23
CA TYR A 91 -20.57 -6.01 2.52
C TYR A 91 -19.81 -7.34 2.49
N SER A 92 -20.53 -8.47 2.72
CA SER A 92 -19.90 -9.80 2.75
C SER A 92 -19.15 -10.14 1.44
N ASN A 93 -19.58 -9.59 0.31
CA ASN A 93 -18.91 -9.76 -0.99
C ASN A 93 -17.53 -9.11 -1.07
N TYR A 94 -17.19 -8.23 -0.11
CA TYR A 94 -15.84 -7.62 -0.01
C TYR A 94 -14.91 -8.40 0.91
N LEU A 95 -15.40 -9.48 1.51
CA LEU A 95 -14.61 -10.38 2.35
C LEU A 95 -14.08 -11.56 1.51
N ASN A 96 -12.97 -12.14 1.93
CA ASN A 96 -12.51 -13.38 1.32
C ASN A 96 -13.34 -14.57 1.86
N LYS A 97 -13.17 -15.72 1.25
CA LYS A 97 -13.93 -16.94 1.54
C LYS A 97 -13.81 -17.36 3.01
N GLN A 98 -12.61 -17.33 3.55
CA GLN A 98 -12.33 -17.71 4.95
C GLN A 98 -13.00 -16.73 5.93
N GLU A 99 -12.89 -15.44 5.67
CA GLU A 99 -13.49 -14.39 6.50
C GLU A 99 -15.02 -14.53 6.53
N ARG A 100 -15.64 -14.77 5.38
CA ARG A 100 -17.10 -15.01 5.29
C ARG A 100 -17.49 -16.22 6.12
N SER A 101 -16.76 -17.30 6.03
CA SER A 101 -17.01 -18.53 6.80
C SER A 101 -16.96 -18.28 8.31
N ILE A 102 -15.91 -17.60 8.77
CA ILE A 102 -15.73 -17.27 10.20
C ILE A 102 -16.89 -16.39 10.71
N LEU A 103 -17.23 -15.34 9.96
CA LEU A 103 -18.28 -14.39 10.38
C LEU A 103 -19.69 -15.00 10.26
N SER A 104 -19.96 -15.83 9.26
CA SER A 104 -21.23 -16.57 9.15
C SER A 104 -21.42 -17.47 10.37
N SER A 105 -20.40 -18.19 10.76
CA SER A 105 -20.42 -19.04 11.97
C SER A 105 -20.62 -18.19 13.22
N PHE A 106 -19.92 -17.07 13.34
CA PHE A 106 -20.03 -16.15 14.48
C PHE A 106 -21.46 -15.61 14.66
N PHE A 107 -22.14 -15.28 13.54
CA PHE A 107 -23.51 -14.74 13.57
C PHE A 107 -24.58 -15.83 13.47
N SER A 108 -24.22 -17.11 13.42
CA SER A 108 -25.14 -18.25 13.22
C SER A 108 -25.99 -18.06 11.95
N LEU A 109 -25.34 -17.67 10.86
CA LEU A 109 -25.94 -17.48 9.56
C LEU A 109 -25.41 -18.50 8.57
N ASP A 110 -26.19 -18.82 7.55
CA ASP A 110 -25.73 -19.69 6.46
C ASP A 110 -24.57 -19.00 5.73
N PRO A 111 -23.51 -19.73 5.37
CA PRO A 111 -22.37 -19.15 4.66
C PRO A 111 -22.83 -18.54 3.33
N ALA A 112 -22.47 -17.30 3.11
CA ALA A 112 -22.77 -16.62 1.85
C ALA A 112 -22.01 -17.30 0.69
N THR A 113 -22.72 -17.66 -0.36
CA THR A 113 -22.20 -18.39 -1.52
C THR A 113 -21.62 -17.46 -2.58
N ALA A 114 -20.73 -16.55 -2.19
CA ALA A 114 -19.99 -15.76 -3.18
C ALA A 114 -18.80 -16.57 -3.67
N ASP A 115 -18.73 -16.82 -4.98
CA ASP A 115 -17.69 -17.63 -5.59
C ASP A 115 -16.33 -16.92 -5.69
N ASN A 116 -16.31 -15.61 -5.48
CA ASN A 116 -15.10 -14.82 -5.67
C ASN A 116 -14.27 -14.72 -4.38
N ASP A 117 -13.03 -15.18 -4.43
CA ASP A 117 -12.08 -15.02 -3.35
C ASP A 117 -11.30 -13.72 -3.58
N ARG A 118 -11.62 -12.69 -2.82
CA ARG A 118 -11.01 -11.37 -2.97
C ARG A 118 -9.54 -11.37 -2.52
N ILE A 119 -8.74 -10.69 -3.29
CA ILE A 119 -7.32 -10.44 -2.99
C ILE A 119 -7.23 -9.09 -2.26
N ASN A 120 -6.52 -9.06 -1.14
CA ASN A 120 -6.32 -7.86 -0.34
C ASN A 120 -4.93 -7.27 -0.65
N ALA A 121 -4.80 -6.67 -1.84
CA ALA A 121 -3.53 -6.19 -2.37
C ALA A 121 -3.08 -4.91 -1.64
N ILE A 122 -1.87 -4.95 -1.08
CA ILE A 122 -1.23 -3.80 -0.43
C ILE A 122 0.24 -3.73 -0.84
N TYR A 123 0.83 -2.55 -0.73
CA TYR A 123 2.29 -2.40 -0.83
C TYR A 123 2.92 -2.65 0.54
N PRO A 124 4.10 -3.28 0.59
CA PRO A 124 4.77 -3.52 1.87
C PRO A 124 5.05 -2.21 2.61
N GLY A 125 4.80 -2.22 3.91
CA GLY A 125 4.97 -1.03 4.74
C GLY A 125 4.10 -1.04 5.96
N GLY A 126 4.24 0.01 6.77
CA GLY A 126 3.50 0.12 8.01
C GLY A 126 3.69 1.47 8.68
N ILE A 127 3.33 1.54 9.94
CA ILE A 127 3.43 2.76 10.74
C ILE A 127 4.79 2.78 11.44
N PRO A 128 5.56 3.89 11.29
CA PRO A 128 6.86 3.98 11.97
C PRO A 128 6.75 3.83 13.49
N LYS A 129 7.63 3.06 14.08
CA LYS A 129 7.78 2.93 15.53
C LYS A 129 8.45 4.20 16.08
N ARG A 130 8.34 4.40 17.40
CA ARG A 130 8.94 5.56 18.04
C ARG A 130 10.46 5.61 17.78
N GLY A 131 10.91 6.73 17.24
CA GLY A 131 12.33 6.97 16.94
C GLY A 131 12.79 6.42 15.59
N GLU A 132 11.93 5.69 14.89
CA GLU A 132 12.26 5.07 13.60
C GLU A 132 12.12 6.10 12.47
N ASN A 133 13.12 6.19 11.61
CA ASN A 133 13.03 7.00 10.39
C ASN A 133 12.38 6.19 9.25
N VAL A 134 12.11 6.82 8.11
CA VAL A 134 11.43 6.17 6.98
C VAL A 134 12.21 4.97 6.45
N PRO A 135 13.52 5.07 6.14
CA PRO A 135 14.28 3.89 5.70
C PRO A 135 14.27 2.74 6.71
N GLU A 136 14.40 3.04 8.00
CA GLU A 136 14.38 2.02 9.06
C GLU A 136 13.01 1.32 9.12
N CYS A 137 11.94 2.10 9.07
CA CYS A 137 10.58 1.57 9.07
C CYS A 137 10.37 0.65 7.86
N LEU A 138 10.69 1.12 6.65
CA LEU A 138 10.50 0.33 5.43
C LEU A 138 11.37 -0.92 5.44
N SER A 139 12.63 -0.83 5.90
CA SER A 139 13.53 -2.00 6.02
C SER A 139 12.92 -3.07 6.93
N ARG A 140 12.41 -2.64 8.09
CA ARG A 140 11.79 -3.56 9.05
C ARG A 140 10.52 -4.19 8.46
N GLU A 141 9.62 -3.39 7.90
CA GLU A 141 8.35 -3.90 7.35
C GLU A 141 8.59 -4.84 6.17
N ILE A 142 9.51 -4.48 5.26
CA ILE A 142 9.87 -5.34 4.12
C ILE A 142 10.44 -6.68 4.62
N LYS A 143 11.27 -6.65 5.66
CA LYS A 143 11.81 -7.87 6.26
C LYS A 143 10.70 -8.70 6.92
N GLU A 144 9.83 -8.07 7.70
CA GLU A 144 8.74 -8.74 8.42
C GLU A 144 7.69 -9.33 7.47
N GLU A 145 7.28 -8.57 6.45
CA GLU A 145 6.20 -8.94 5.53
C GLU A 145 6.65 -9.83 4.38
N VAL A 146 7.85 -9.59 3.82
CA VAL A 146 8.29 -10.21 2.55
C VAL A 146 9.54 -11.08 2.72
N ASN A 147 10.24 -10.97 3.85
CA ASN A 147 11.48 -11.68 4.15
C ASN A 147 12.65 -11.30 3.23
N ILE A 148 12.73 -10.02 2.84
CA ILE A 148 13.85 -9.49 2.05
C ILE A 148 14.75 -8.65 2.96
N ASP A 149 16.04 -8.94 2.95
CA ASP A 149 17.03 -8.18 3.74
C ASP A 149 17.28 -6.81 3.11
N ASN A 150 17.56 -5.83 3.97
CA ASN A 150 17.81 -4.44 3.58
C ASN A 150 18.93 -4.30 2.54
N SER A 151 19.91 -5.19 2.54
CA SER A 151 21.00 -5.19 1.57
C SER A 151 20.54 -5.36 0.11
N PHE A 152 19.34 -5.92 -0.10
CA PHE A 152 18.76 -6.11 -1.43
C PHE A 152 17.83 -4.98 -1.84
N VAL A 153 17.57 -4.01 -0.95
CA VAL A 153 16.53 -2.99 -1.16
C VAL A 153 17.15 -1.61 -1.23
N PHE A 154 16.80 -0.86 -2.25
CA PHE A 154 17.15 0.56 -2.39
C PHE A 154 15.86 1.38 -2.49
N ILE A 155 15.67 2.31 -1.57
CA ILE A 155 14.51 3.22 -1.55
C ILE A 155 14.97 4.61 -2.01
N ASP A 156 14.29 5.17 -3.00
CA ASP A 156 14.55 6.55 -3.44
C ASP A 156 13.79 7.52 -2.53
N THR A 157 14.52 8.15 -1.62
CA THR A 157 13.95 9.10 -0.65
C THR A 157 13.90 10.54 -1.15
N ARG A 158 14.30 10.81 -2.39
CA ARG A 158 14.33 12.19 -2.95
C ARG A 158 12.93 12.74 -3.22
N PHE A 159 11.94 11.87 -3.35
CA PHE A 159 10.55 12.24 -3.56
C PHE A 159 9.64 11.19 -2.91
N PHE A 160 8.39 11.53 -2.76
CA PHE A 160 7.39 10.61 -2.25
C PHE A 160 6.03 10.93 -2.86
N ILE A 161 5.13 9.97 -2.78
CA ILE A 161 3.73 10.12 -3.17
C ILE A 161 2.90 10.14 -1.88
N HIS A 162 2.14 11.20 -1.67
CA HIS A 162 1.16 11.26 -0.57
C HIS A 162 -0.17 10.71 -1.09
N GLY A 163 -0.70 9.71 -0.43
CA GLY A 163 -2.00 9.10 -0.73
C GLY A 163 -3.00 9.40 0.38
N ILE A 164 -4.19 9.84 -0.01
CA ILE A 164 -5.36 9.91 0.87
C ILE A 164 -6.31 8.83 0.38
N ILE A 165 -6.59 7.87 1.22
CA ILE A 165 -7.47 6.74 0.92
C ILE A 165 -8.78 6.95 1.66
N GLU A 166 -9.87 7.06 0.92
CA GLU A 166 -11.22 7.04 1.44
C GLU A 166 -11.79 5.64 1.22
N ASP A 167 -11.95 4.89 2.31
CA ASP A 167 -12.63 3.60 2.28
C ASP A 167 -14.12 3.86 2.42
N THR A 168 -14.87 3.64 1.35
CA THR A 168 -16.30 3.97 1.27
C THR A 168 -17.17 2.95 2.00
N ILE A 169 -16.64 1.75 2.25
CA ILE A 169 -17.38 0.67 2.93
C ILE A 169 -17.40 0.91 4.44
N ILE A 170 -16.23 1.16 5.02
CA ILE A 170 -16.13 1.39 6.47
C ILE A 170 -16.23 2.87 6.83
N ASN A 171 -16.30 3.74 5.82
CA ASN A 171 -16.42 5.19 5.95
C ASN A 171 -15.25 5.77 6.79
N LYS A 172 -14.02 5.46 6.36
CA LYS A 172 -12.80 5.92 7.02
C LYS A 172 -11.80 6.49 6.02
N PHE A 173 -10.99 7.40 6.51
CA PHE A 173 -9.89 8.01 5.75
C PHE A 173 -8.56 7.57 6.36
N PHE A 174 -7.61 7.26 5.48
CA PHE A 174 -6.24 6.89 5.84
C PHE A 174 -5.27 7.74 5.03
N GLU A 175 -4.15 8.06 5.62
CA GLU A 175 -3.04 8.71 4.92
C GLU A 175 -1.88 7.72 4.79
N VAL A 176 -1.27 7.70 3.63
CA VAL A 176 -0.11 6.85 3.35
C VAL A 176 0.92 7.64 2.54
N ILE A 177 2.18 7.40 2.84
CA ILE A 177 3.31 7.96 2.08
C ILE A 177 3.97 6.80 1.34
N PHE A 178 3.94 6.85 0.01
CA PHE A 178 4.61 5.83 -0.81
C PHE A 178 5.99 6.33 -1.25
N PHE A 179 6.98 5.48 -1.12
CA PHE A 179 8.31 5.65 -1.70
C PHE A 179 8.49 4.64 -2.83
N VAL A 180 9.22 5.04 -3.86
CA VAL A 180 9.59 4.13 -4.94
C VAL A 180 10.95 3.54 -4.61
N GLY A 181 11.11 2.25 -4.84
CA GLY A 181 12.36 1.55 -4.58
C GLY A 181 12.64 0.44 -5.59
N ARG A 182 13.78 -0.19 -5.41
CA ARG A 182 14.22 -1.32 -6.23
C ARG A 182 14.70 -2.44 -5.34
N ILE A 183 14.50 -3.66 -5.82
CA ILE A 183 15.02 -4.88 -5.20
C ILE A 183 16.00 -5.51 -6.18
N SER A 184 17.22 -5.84 -5.72
CA SER A 184 18.25 -6.49 -6.54
C SER A 184 18.07 -8.01 -6.63
N LEU A 185 16.79 -8.44 -6.66
CA LEU A 185 16.37 -9.83 -6.83
C LEU A 185 15.29 -9.87 -7.91
N THR A 186 15.16 -11.03 -8.57
CA THR A 186 14.06 -11.31 -9.48
C THR A 186 12.81 -11.69 -8.68
N SER A 187 11.66 -11.62 -9.33
CA SER A 187 10.39 -12.06 -8.73
C SER A 187 10.47 -13.53 -8.29
N ASP A 188 11.08 -14.39 -9.09
CA ASP A 188 11.24 -15.83 -8.75
C ASP A 188 12.11 -16.02 -7.51
N GLN A 189 13.23 -15.29 -7.40
CA GLN A 189 14.10 -15.36 -6.21
C GLN A 189 13.34 -14.92 -4.94
N ILE A 190 12.50 -13.91 -5.06
CA ILE A 190 11.68 -13.44 -3.94
C ILE A 190 10.65 -14.51 -3.54
N ILE A 191 9.97 -15.11 -4.52
CA ILE A 191 9.00 -16.20 -4.27
C ILE A 191 9.68 -17.38 -3.56
N ASP A 192 10.88 -17.76 -4.00
CA ASP A 192 11.63 -18.89 -3.44
C ASP A 192 11.98 -18.71 -1.96
N THR A 193 12.20 -17.47 -1.53
CA THR A 193 12.57 -17.17 -0.12
C THR A 193 11.40 -16.71 0.72
N PHE A 194 10.26 -16.37 0.10
CA PHE A 194 9.08 -15.89 0.82
C PHE A 194 8.46 -17.03 1.64
N LYS A 195 8.01 -16.69 2.83
CA LYS A 195 7.22 -17.58 3.69
C LYS A 195 5.97 -16.85 4.13
N SER A 196 4.82 -17.46 3.87
CA SER A 196 3.55 -16.97 4.37
C SER A 196 3.62 -16.73 5.87
N ASN A 197 3.06 -15.64 6.35
CA ASN A 197 3.13 -15.25 7.76
C ASN A 197 1.76 -14.79 8.26
N HIS A 198 1.70 -14.26 9.47
CA HIS A 198 0.42 -13.87 10.08
C HIS A 198 -0.23 -12.65 9.41
N GLU A 199 0.52 -11.87 8.66
CA GLU A 199 -0.01 -10.68 7.96
C GLU A 199 -0.19 -10.92 6.46
N ILE A 200 0.79 -11.55 5.82
CA ILE A 200 0.84 -11.72 4.36
C ILE A 200 0.66 -13.19 3.99
N LYS A 201 -0.36 -13.46 3.20
CA LYS A 201 -0.70 -14.80 2.72
C LYS A 201 0.21 -15.24 1.57
N ASP A 202 0.36 -14.40 0.56
CA ASP A 202 1.19 -14.65 -0.61
C ASP A 202 1.59 -13.33 -1.29
N LEU A 203 2.44 -13.42 -2.31
CA LEU A 203 2.94 -12.27 -3.06
C LEU A 203 2.38 -12.25 -4.48
N ILE A 204 2.20 -11.05 -5.00
CA ILE A 204 1.70 -10.80 -6.36
C ILE A 204 2.74 -9.91 -7.06
N PHE A 205 2.99 -10.19 -8.33
CA PHE A 205 3.92 -9.40 -9.13
C PHE A 205 3.17 -8.81 -10.33
N LEU A 206 3.07 -7.47 -10.35
CA LEU A 206 2.39 -6.75 -11.43
C LEU A 206 3.40 -6.37 -12.51
N ASP A 207 2.95 -6.41 -13.77
CA ASP A 207 3.72 -5.87 -14.89
C ASP A 207 3.51 -4.35 -14.93
N PRO A 208 4.57 -3.53 -14.86
CA PRO A 208 4.41 -2.07 -14.90
C PRO A 208 3.91 -1.52 -16.24
N ASN A 209 3.92 -2.34 -17.29
CA ASN A 209 3.51 -1.93 -18.63
C ASN A 209 2.10 -2.40 -19.01
N SER A 210 1.57 -3.38 -18.29
CA SER A 210 0.24 -3.94 -18.60
C SER A 210 -0.43 -4.40 -17.31
N GLY A 211 -1.45 -3.70 -16.92
CA GLY A 211 -2.18 -4.05 -15.72
C GLY A 211 -3.44 -3.23 -15.57
N ASN A 212 -4.20 -3.59 -14.59
CA ASN A 212 -5.41 -2.86 -14.22
C ASN A 212 -5.58 -2.92 -12.70
N GLY A 213 -6.55 -2.16 -12.23
CA GLY A 213 -6.88 -2.12 -10.81
C GLY A 213 -6.09 -1.07 -10.05
N LEU A 214 -6.53 -0.85 -8.83
CA LEU A 214 -6.10 0.27 -8.01
C LEU A 214 -4.59 0.25 -7.73
N GLN A 215 -4.03 -0.92 -7.40
CA GLN A 215 -2.59 -1.03 -7.10
C GLN A 215 -1.74 -0.70 -8.35
N TYR A 216 -2.19 -1.13 -9.52
CA TYR A 216 -1.52 -0.81 -10.77
C TYR A 216 -1.52 0.72 -11.01
N GLU A 217 -2.65 1.39 -10.83
CA GLU A 217 -2.76 2.85 -11.04
C GLU A 217 -1.86 3.63 -10.06
N ILE A 218 -1.80 3.20 -8.80
CA ILE A 218 -0.90 3.79 -7.79
C ILE A 218 0.57 3.65 -8.25
N ALA A 219 0.97 2.45 -8.64
CA ALA A 219 2.35 2.19 -9.08
C ALA A 219 2.70 2.97 -10.34
N LYS A 220 1.81 2.99 -11.30
CA LYS A 220 1.98 3.73 -12.56
C LYS A 220 2.26 5.21 -12.30
N TYR A 221 1.43 5.84 -11.48
CA TYR A 221 1.62 7.25 -11.11
C TYR A 221 2.98 7.45 -10.41
N ALA A 222 3.33 6.58 -9.47
CA ALA A 222 4.58 6.67 -8.72
C ALA A 222 5.81 6.50 -9.62
N LEU A 223 5.76 5.54 -10.53
CA LEU A 223 6.86 5.28 -11.48
C LEU A 223 6.99 6.42 -12.51
N ASP A 224 5.93 7.03 -12.93
CA ASP A 224 5.98 8.22 -13.77
C ASP A 224 6.62 9.41 -13.06
N UNK A 225 6.38 9.53 -11.83
CA UNK A 225 6.93 10.39 -11.14
C UNK A 225 8.24 10.18 -11.01
N ALA A 226 8.74 9.12 -10.81
CA ALA A 226 10.17 8.73 -10.74
C ALA A 226 10.94 9.04 -12.02
N LYS A 227 10.38 8.74 -13.17
CA LYS A 227 10.98 9.03 -14.48
C LYS A 227 11.20 10.53 -14.68
N LEU A 228 10.23 11.37 -14.34
CA LEU A 228 10.34 12.83 -14.46
C LEU A 228 11.52 13.39 -13.66
N LYS A 229 11.80 12.82 -12.50
CA LYS A 229 12.94 13.23 -11.66
C LYS A 229 14.29 12.87 -12.32
N CYS A 230 14.35 11.78 -13.07
CA CYS A 230 15.59 11.38 -13.76
C CYS A 230 15.95 12.33 -14.90
N TYR A 231 14.97 12.90 -15.59
CA TYR A 231 15.20 13.85 -16.69
C TYR A 231 15.65 15.24 -16.19
N GLY A 232 15.35 15.59 -14.93
CA GLY A 232 15.69 16.91 -14.36
C GLY A 232 17.10 17.06 -13.83
N HIS A 233 17.83 15.97 -13.65
CA HIS A 233 19.24 15.98 -13.20
C HIS A 233 20.11 15.20 -14.19
N ARG A 234 20.99 15.87 -14.90
CA ARG A 234 22.05 15.25 -15.67
C ARG A 234 22.95 14.48 -14.68
N GLY A 235 22.82 13.17 -14.64
CA GLY A 235 23.60 12.33 -13.74
C GLY A 235 22.84 11.26 -12.96
N CYS A 236 21.57 11.03 -13.25
CA CYS A 236 20.87 9.91 -12.63
C CYS A 236 21.27 8.56 -13.24
N TYR A 237 21.65 7.66 -12.38
CA TYR A 237 22.16 6.30 -12.64
C TYR A 237 21.16 5.34 -13.32
N TYR A 238 20.29 5.84 -14.18
CA TYR A 238 19.31 4.96 -14.85
C TYR A 238 19.82 4.26 -16.10
N GLU A 239 21.01 4.65 -16.59
CA GLU A 239 21.58 4.07 -17.82
C GLU A 239 22.39 2.79 -17.62
N SER A 240 22.70 2.42 -16.39
CA SER A 240 23.61 1.28 -16.15
C SER A 240 22.94 -0.10 -16.14
N LEU A 241 21.64 -0.18 -16.40
CA LEU A 241 20.92 -1.46 -16.39
C LEU A 241 20.42 -1.89 -17.80
N LYS A 242 20.98 -1.27 -18.86
CA LYS A 242 20.74 -1.71 -20.24
C LYS A 242 22.01 -2.33 -20.84
N LYS A 243 22.63 -3.27 -20.14
CA LYS A 243 23.62 -4.18 -20.72
C LYS A 243 23.47 -5.54 -20.07
#